data_0232aaf2b98b780cd498935460ec476d
#
_entry.id   0232aaf2b98b780cd498935460ec476d
#
_cell.length_a   1.000
_cell.length_b   1.000
_cell.length_c   1.000
_cell.angle_alpha   90.00
_cell.angle_beta   90.00
_cell.angle_gamma   90.00
#
_symmetry.space_group_name_H-M   'P 1'
#
loop_
_entity.id
_entity.type
_entity.pdbx_description
1 polymer ?
#
loop_
_entity_poly.entity_id
_entity_poly.type
_entity_poly.pdbx_seq_one_letter_code
_entity_poly.pdbx_strand_id
1 'polypeptide(L)'
;MNGRGEQRGFVDPKRVLGRPALEDLWVMQGSLCDLRCKHCYTASSPSNNRLEQIAFAELAPHLEDAARFGVRKIYFTGGEVFVNEDVLRGRAERNDEFLKSLARALEIAPVDVLTNGRLHIRNHFETLQRLHERHSGRLTLRVTLESPDAQRHDAIRGRGTFAQTAETIRQLAGMGLPIVIAAERPLLEGRTDAEIRNSYRSLFPGAAVEISLIENMLEMGHQLVTLARRGEPVHAEVFVTTNCFAILSKPAEQLMCHFSRSIQKIDGELRYYPCPVICDDPRFELGGTLEESLRRVYIAHKNCYDYCLKGRGATCRTQAL
;
A
#
# COMPACT_ATOMS: atom_id res chain seq x y z
N MET A 1 -28.88 -15.40 12.38
CA MET A 1 -28.36 -16.79 12.40
C MET A 1 -29.12 -17.55 11.31
N ASN A 2 -28.47 -17.75 10.16
CA ASN A 2 -29.04 -18.58 9.11
C ASN A 2 -28.76 -20.05 9.47
N GLY A 3 -29.81 -20.86 9.49
CA GLY A 3 -29.87 -22.20 10.09
C GLY A 3 -29.03 -23.32 9.46
N ARG A 4 -27.74 -23.14 9.21
CA ARG A 4 -26.82 -24.16 8.74
C ARG A 4 -25.44 -24.09 9.38
N GLY A 5 -25.27 -23.71 10.61
CA GLY A 5 -23.98 -23.89 11.31
C GLY A 5 -22.71 -23.27 10.66
N GLU A 6 -22.84 -22.53 9.55
CA GLU A 6 -21.71 -21.88 8.89
C GLU A 6 -21.26 -20.68 9.72
N GLN A 7 -20.05 -20.75 10.24
CA GLN A 7 -19.45 -19.66 10.98
C GLN A 7 -18.82 -18.65 10.00
N ARG A 8 -18.97 -17.35 10.32
CA ARG A 8 -18.27 -16.28 9.59
C ARG A 8 -16.78 -16.57 9.54
N GLY A 9 -16.18 -16.44 8.38
CA GLY A 9 -14.74 -16.61 8.19
C GLY A 9 -13.95 -15.57 8.98
N PHE A 10 -12.89 -15.99 9.62
CA PHE A 10 -12.02 -15.14 10.42
C PHE A 10 -10.55 -15.48 10.20
N VAL A 11 -9.68 -14.57 10.58
CA VAL A 11 -8.23 -14.71 10.56
C VAL A 11 -7.69 -14.36 11.93
N ASP A 12 -7.01 -15.32 12.56
CA ASP A 12 -6.25 -15.05 13.78
C ASP A 12 -4.89 -14.42 13.44
N PRO A 13 -4.36 -13.53 14.29
CA PRO A 13 -3.03 -12.98 14.10
C PRO A 13 -1.99 -14.09 14.20
N LYS A 14 -0.93 -13.97 13.41
CA LYS A 14 0.20 -14.90 13.41
C LYS A 14 0.81 -15.01 14.80
N ARG A 15 1.19 -16.23 15.19
CA ARG A 15 1.88 -16.50 16.44
C ARG A 15 3.15 -17.29 16.22
N VAL A 16 4.19 -16.95 16.97
CA VAL A 16 5.45 -17.68 17.03
C VAL A 16 5.68 -18.01 18.51
N LEU A 17 5.85 -19.29 18.83
CA LEU A 17 5.95 -19.77 20.22
C LEU A 17 4.79 -19.27 21.13
N GLY A 18 3.58 -19.20 20.56
CA GLY A 18 2.37 -18.74 21.25
C GLY A 18 2.21 -17.23 21.39
N ARG A 19 3.22 -16.44 21.05
CA ARG A 19 3.16 -14.97 21.10
C ARG A 19 2.75 -14.38 19.74
N PRO A 20 1.93 -13.32 19.70
CA PRO A 20 1.67 -12.61 18.46
C PRO A 20 2.97 -12.18 17.78
N ALA A 21 3.06 -12.41 16.47
CA ALA A 21 4.24 -12.09 15.66
C ALA A 21 3.80 -11.34 14.40
N LEU A 22 3.83 -10.02 14.47
CA LEU A 22 3.55 -9.17 13.31
C LEU A 22 4.78 -9.16 12.38
N GLU A 23 4.56 -9.37 11.09
CA GLU A 23 5.64 -9.28 10.12
C GLU A 23 5.70 -7.92 9.43
N ASP A 24 4.55 -7.38 9.05
CA ASP A 24 4.44 -6.18 8.23
C ASP A 24 3.64 -5.09 8.95
N LEU A 25 4.21 -3.89 9.06
CA LEU A 25 3.49 -2.69 9.47
C LEU A 25 3.33 -1.74 8.28
N TRP A 26 2.09 -1.36 7.98
CA TRP A 26 1.74 -0.38 6.96
C TRP A 26 1.42 0.95 7.61
N VAL A 27 2.11 2.00 7.22
CA VAL A 27 1.86 3.37 7.67
C VAL A 27 1.18 4.14 6.55
N MET A 28 -0.09 4.51 6.77
CA MET A 28 -0.87 5.32 5.85
C MET A 28 -0.59 6.79 6.14
N GLN A 29 0.33 7.40 5.38
CA GLN A 29 0.80 8.79 5.57
C GLN A 29 -0.22 9.87 5.16
N GLY A 30 -1.50 9.53 5.15
CA GLY A 30 -2.59 10.41 4.79
C GLY A 30 -3.21 10.06 3.44
N SER A 31 -4.25 10.80 3.05
CA SER A 31 -4.95 10.63 1.77
C SER A 31 -4.71 11.77 0.77
N LEU A 32 -3.92 12.79 1.12
CA LEU A 32 -3.52 13.83 0.19
C LEU A 32 -2.60 13.26 -0.90
N CYS A 33 -2.86 13.63 -2.16
CA CYS A 33 -2.08 13.21 -3.32
C CYS A 33 -2.17 14.29 -4.40
N ASP A 34 -1.11 14.48 -5.14
CA ASP A 34 -1.09 15.37 -6.32
C ASP A 34 -1.77 14.75 -7.55
N LEU A 35 -2.25 13.50 -7.44
CA LEU A 35 -3.03 12.79 -8.46
C LEU A 35 -4.46 12.46 -8.00
N ARG A 36 -5.27 12.00 -8.97
CA ARG A 36 -6.63 11.49 -8.78
C ARG A 36 -6.84 10.26 -9.67
N CYS A 37 -6.07 9.21 -9.41
CA CYS A 37 -6.11 7.98 -10.21
C CYS A 37 -7.48 7.31 -10.15
N LYS A 38 -7.97 6.80 -11.29
CA LYS A 38 -9.33 6.24 -11.40
C LYS A 38 -9.61 5.08 -10.45
N HIS A 39 -8.63 4.24 -10.19
CA HIS A 39 -8.72 3.04 -9.35
C HIS A 39 -8.04 3.20 -7.98
N CYS A 40 -7.77 4.44 -7.56
CA CYS A 40 -7.16 4.69 -6.25
C CYS A 40 -8.07 4.20 -5.13
N TYR A 41 -7.65 3.16 -4.40
CA TYR A 41 -8.44 2.53 -3.34
C TYR A 41 -8.66 3.45 -2.14
N THR A 42 -7.74 4.37 -1.86
CA THR A 42 -7.88 5.40 -0.82
C THR A 42 -8.69 6.61 -1.30
N ALA A 43 -9.12 6.63 -2.57
CA ALA A 43 -9.75 7.78 -3.21
C ALA A 43 -8.98 9.10 -3.03
N SER A 44 -7.66 9.00 -3.00
CA SER A 44 -6.73 10.11 -2.79
C SER A 44 -6.84 11.20 -3.85
N SER A 45 -6.63 12.43 -3.44
CA SER A 45 -6.66 13.61 -4.30
C SER A 45 -6.01 14.82 -3.62
N PRO A 46 -5.77 15.93 -4.33
CA PRO A 46 -5.26 17.15 -3.70
C PRO A 46 -6.17 17.77 -2.63
N SER A 47 -7.44 17.38 -2.59
CA SER A 47 -8.43 17.90 -1.65
C SER A 47 -9.00 16.86 -0.67
N ASN A 48 -8.57 15.61 -0.75
CA ASN A 48 -9.02 14.57 0.15
C ASN A 48 -8.04 14.40 1.32
N ASN A 49 -8.42 14.89 2.50
CA ASN A 49 -7.65 14.78 3.74
C ASN A 49 -8.40 13.93 4.80
N ARG A 50 -9.23 12.98 4.39
CA ARG A 50 -9.99 12.13 5.31
C ARG A 50 -9.10 11.20 6.15
N LEU A 51 -7.97 10.76 5.59
CA LEU A 51 -6.85 10.25 6.37
C LEU A 51 -5.87 11.40 6.52
N GLU A 52 -5.61 11.78 7.75
CA GLU A 52 -4.71 12.88 8.06
C GLU A 52 -3.26 12.45 7.96
N GLN A 53 -2.38 13.41 7.72
CA GLN A 53 -0.95 13.16 7.75
C GLN A 53 -0.52 12.82 9.18
N ILE A 54 0.33 11.81 9.31
CA ILE A 54 0.91 11.41 10.58
C ILE A 54 2.24 12.19 10.77
N ALA A 55 2.31 13.01 11.81
CA ALA A 55 3.57 13.67 12.18
C ALA A 55 4.55 12.65 12.80
N PHE A 56 5.84 12.92 12.67
CA PHE A 56 6.87 12.03 13.21
C PHE A 56 6.71 11.80 14.72
N ALA A 57 6.43 12.84 15.48
CA ALA A 57 6.27 12.74 16.94
C ALA A 57 5.09 11.83 17.35
N GLU A 58 4.04 11.78 16.53
CA GLU A 58 2.90 10.89 16.74
C GLU A 58 3.24 9.43 16.38
N LEU A 59 3.97 9.23 15.27
CA LEU A 59 4.32 7.89 14.78
C LEU A 59 5.44 7.22 15.59
N ALA A 60 6.37 7.99 16.15
CA ALA A 60 7.56 7.46 16.80
C ALA A 60 7.27 6.39 17.88
N PRO A 61 6.31 6.56 18.81
CA PRO A 61 5.97 5.52 19.78
C PRO A 61 5.51 4.21 19.13
N HIS A 62 4.78 4.28 18.02
CA HIS A 62 4.29 3.12 17.29
C HIS A 62 5.40 2.40 16.51
N LEU A 63 6.44 3.12 16.09
CA LEU A 63 7.65 2.51 15.52
C LEU A 63 8.47 1.78 16.58
N GLU A 64 8.55 2.32 17.83
CA GLU A 64 9.15 1.60 18.95
C GLU A 64 8.38 0.31 19.29
N ASP A 65 7.05 0.36 19.26
CA ASP A 65 6.23 -0.83 19.40
C ASP A 65 6.49 -1.83 18.28
N ALA A 66 6.63 -1.36 17.03
CA ALA A 66 6.97 -2.22 15.90
C ALA A 66 8.29 -2.97 16.12
N ALA A 67 9.31 -2.29 16.66
CA ALA A 67 10.58 -2.92 17.04
C ALA A 67 10.37 -3.96 18.17
N ARG A 68 9.61 -3.63 19.21
CA ARG A 68 9.31 -4.50 20.34
C ARG A 68 8.56 -5.77 19.92
N PHE A 69 7.62 -5.67 18.98
CA PHE A 69 6.84 -6.80 18.45
C PHE A 69 7.55 -7.54 17.31
N GLY A 70 8.78 -7.15 16.95
CA GLY A 70 9.59 -7.85 15.98
C GLY A 70 9.09 -7.72 14.54
N VAL A 71 8.51 -6.56 14.19
CA VAL A 71 8.11 -6.25 12.82
C VAL A 71 9.30 -6.39 11.89
N ARG A 72 9.12 -7.12 10.81
CA ARG A 72 10.17 -7.50 9.88
C ARG A 72 10.28 -6.55 8.68
N LYS A 73 9.20 -5.83 8.37
CA LYS A 73 9.13 -4.88 7.27
C LYS A 73 8.12 -3.76 7.55
N ILE A 74 8.48 -2.54 7.19
CA ILE A 74 7.62 -1.37 7.32
C ILE A 74 7.33 -0.84 5.91
N TYR A 75 6.07 -0.50 5.65
CA TYR A 75 5.63 0.07 4.38
C TYR A 75 5.06 1.46 4.63
N PHE A 76 5.52 2.45 3.89
CA PHE A 76 4.88 3.76 3.83
C PHE A 76 4.06 3.88 2.56
N THR A 77 2.80 4.25 2.72
CA THR A 77 1.82 4.42 1.64
C THR A 77 0.79 5.50 2.02
N GLY A 78 -0.29 5.58 1.27
CA GLY A 78 -1.38 6.52 1.52
C GLY A 78 -1.85 7.17 0.23
N GLY A 79 -1.88 8.51 0.19
CA GLY A 79 -1.98 9.28 -1.04
C GLY A 79 -0.63 9.30 -1.76
N GLU A 80 0.11 10.39 -1.62
CA GLU A 80 1.51 10.45 -2.01
C GLU A 80 2.35 10.85 -0.77
N VAL A 81 3.24 9.99 -0.35
CA VAL A 81 4.01 10.17 0.91
C VAL A 81 4.95 11.39 0.88
N PHE A 82 5.37 11.82 -0.31
CA PHE A 82 6.23 12.99 -0.49
C PHE A 82 5.46 14.31 -0.52
N VAL A 83 4.13 14.29 -0.39
CA VAL A 83 3.31 15.50 -0.29
C VAL A 83 2.61 15.59 1.06
N ASN A 84 2.38 16.83 1.47
CA ASN A 84 1.48 17.22 2.54
C ASN A 84 0.71 18.46 2.07
N GLU A 85 -0.09 19.05 2.93
CA GLU A 85 -0.86 20.24 2.58
C GLU A 85 0.04 21.42 2.18
N ASP A 86 1.17 21.62 2.87
CA ASP A 86 2.10 22.71 2.59
C ASP A 86 2.82 22.52 1.26
N VAL A 87 3.22 21.29 0.94
CA VAL A 87 3.82 20.94 -0.36
C VAL A 87 2.80 21.14 -1.48
N LEU A 88 1.57 20.66 -1.33
CA LEU A 88 0.52 20.83 -2.35
C LEU A 88 0.14 22.29 -2.59
N ARG A 89 0.21 23.13 -1.56
CA ARG A 89 -0.06 24.57 -1.64
C ARG A 89 1.17 25.42 -2.01
N GLY A 90 2.31 24.79 -2.25
CA GLY A 90 3.57 25.47 -2.58
C GLY A 90 4.17 26.27 -1.42
N ARG A 91 3.79 25.98 -0.18
CA ARG A 91 4.36 26.61 1.04
C ARG A 91 5.63 25.90 1.52
N ALA A 92 5.82 24.66 1.13
CA ALA A 92 7.03 23.88 1.40
C ALA A 92 7.46 23.11 0.14
N GLU A 93 8.75 22.84 0.01
CA GLU A 93 9.31 22.03 -1.07
C GLU A 93 9.29 20.54 -0.74
N ARG A 94 9.33 20.20 0.56
CA ARG A 94 9.51 18.82 1.05
C ARG A 94 8.58 18.49 2.21
N ASN A 95 8.27 17.20 2.32
CA ASN A 95 7.59 16.62 3.47
C ASN A 95 8.62 16.10 4.49
N ASP A 96 9.15 16.99 5.33
CA ASP A 96 10.19 16.63 6.30
C ASP A 96 9.69 15.72 7.43
N GLU A 97 8.41 15.78 7.79
CA GLU A 97 7.82 14.87 8.78
C GLU A 97 7.85 13.41 8.30
N PHE A 98 7.55 13.20 7.03
CA PHE A 98 7.70 11.88 6.41
C PHE A 98 9.17 11.42 6.41
N LEU A 99 10.11 12.29 6.08
CA LEU A 99 11.54 11.93 6.05
C LEU A 99 12.09 11.54 7.42
N LYS A 100 11.66 12.20 8.50
CA LYS A 100 12.00 11.83 9.88
C LYS A 100 11.45 10.43 10.21
N SER A 101 10.20 10.18 9.85
CA SER A 101 9.54 8.88 10.03
C SER A 101 10.25 7.76 9.24
N LEU A 102 10.63 8.02 7.99
CA LEU A 102 11.37 7.09 7.15
C LEU A 102 12.74 6.76 7.73
N ALA A 103 13.49 7.78 8.20
CA ALA A 103 14.81 7.59 8.79
C ALA A 103 14.71 6.69 10.04
N ARG A 104 13.75 6.93 10.94
CA ARG A 104 13.55 6.12 12.14
C ARG A 104 13.12 4.69 11.81
N ALA A 105 12.21 4.52 10.85
CA ALA A 105 11.74 3.20 10.42
C ALA A 105 12.88 2.35 9.85
N LEU A 106 13.81 2.94 9.10
CA LEU A 106 14.99 2.26 8.54
C LEU A 106 15.97 1.75 9.62
N GLU A 107 16.00 2.36 10.80
CA GLU A 107 16.77 1.86 11.94
C GLU A 107 16.15 0.56 12.50
N ILE A 108 14.85 0.38 12.37
CA ILE A 108 14.08 -0.74 12.94
C ILE A 108 14.03 -1.92 11.98
N ALA A 109 13.53 -1.71 10.75
CA ALA A 109 13.29 -2.76 9.78
C ALA A 109 13.59 -2.29 8.34
N PRO A 110 13.72 -3.18 7.36
CA PRO A 110 13.62 -2.81 5.95
C PRO A 110 12.33 -2.05 5.63
N VAL A 111 12.42 -1.05 4.77
CA VAL A 111 11.30 -0.17 4.44
C VAL A 111 11.04 -0.16 2.94
N ASP A 112 9.76 -0.35 2.57
CA ASP A 112 9.26 -0.06 1.23
C ASP A 112 8.49 1.27 1.27
N VAL A 113 8.83 2.20 0.38
CA VAL A 113 8.12 3.45 0.18
C VAL A 113 7.32 3.38 -1.11
N LEU A 114 6.00 3.42 -1.01
CA LEU A 114 5.10 3.42 -2.15
C LEU A 114 4.87 4.85 -2.62
N THR A 115 5.12 5.11 -3.91
CA THR A 115 5.01 6.45 -4.48
C THR A 115 4.48 6.41 -5.91
N ASN A 116 3.86 7.50 -6.33
CA ASN A 116 3.48 7.70 -7.73
C ASN A 116 4.68 8.04 -8.64
N GLY A 117 5.83 8.35 -8.05
CA GLY A 117 7.06 8.61 -8.77
C GLY A 117 7.04 9.91 -9.59
N ARG A 118 6.16 10.87 -9.29
CA ARG A 118 6.10 12.14 -10.02
C ARG A 118 7.08 13.19 -9.45
N LEU A 119 6.70 14.44 -9.54
CA LEU A 119 7.57 15.59 -9.32
C LEU A 119 8.09 15.71 -7.90
N HIS A 120 7.25 15.48 -6.90
CA HIS A 120 7.59 15.78 -5.50
C HIS A 120 8.70 14.93 -4.93
N ILE A 121 8.79 13.65 -5.31
CA ILE A 121 9.89 12.77 -4.87
C ILE A 121 11.28 13.33 -5.27
N ARG A 122 11.38 14.08 -6.36
CA ARG A 122 12.66 14.61 -6.87
C ARG A 122 13.35 15.56 -5.89
N ASN A 123 12.58 16.31 -5.12
CA ASN A 123 13.10 17.20 -4.09
C ASN A 123 13.74 16.45 -2.91
N HIS A 124 13.64 15.11 -2.91
CA HIS A 124 14.11 14.23 -1.83
C HIS A 124 15.26 13.31 -2.27
N PHE A 125 15.69 13.35 -3.53
CA PHE A 125 16.67 12.42 -4.08
C PHE A 125 17.95 12.31 -3.26
N GLU A 126 18.58 13.43 -2.93
CA GLU A 126 19.80 13.44 -2.10
C GLU A 126 19.57 12.82 -0.73
N THR A 127 18.43 13.09 -0.11
CA THR A 127 18.09 12.52 1.20
C THR A 127 17.82 11.02 1.10
N LEU A 128 17.11 10.56 0.07
CA LEU A 128 16.86 9.14 -0.17
C LEU A 128 18.17 8.39 -0.43
N GLN A 129 19.08 8.98 -1.19
CA GLN A 129 20.40 8.40 -1.44
C GLN A 129 21.20 8.26 -0.15
N ARG A 130 21.29 9.32 0.67
CA ARG A 130 21.99 9.27 1.98
C ARG A 130 21.38 8.23 2.92
N LEU A 131 20.05 8.09 2.94
CA LEU A 131 19.37 7.07 3.74
C LEU A 131 19.67 5.67 3.23
N HIS A 132 19.69 5.48 1.90
CA HIS A 132 20.03 4.20 1.29
C HIS A 132 21.49 3.79 1.62
N GLU A 133 22.44 4.70 1.48
CA GLU A 133 23.85 4.47 1.79
C GLU A 133 24.05 4.15 3.27
N ARG A 134 23.39 4.91 4.17
CA ARG A 134 23.48 4.71 5.62
C ARG A 134 22.88 3.38 6.08
N HIS A 135 21.80 2.93 5.43
CA HIS A 135 21.04 1.74 5.81
C HIS A 135 21.11 0.63 4.75
N SER A 136 22.25 0.42 4.14
CA SER A 136 22.55 -0.53 3.04
C SER A 136 21.49 -1.59 2.77
N GLY A 137 20.79 -1.49 1.63
CA GLY A 137 19.81 -2.49 1.18
C GLY A 137 18.47 -2.51 1.94
N ARG A 138 18.25 -1.62 2.90
CA ARG A 138 16.99 -1.60 3.69
C ARG A 138 15.91 -0.70 3.11
N LEU A 139 16.22 0.22 2.20
CA LEU A 139 15.27 1.09 1.53
C LEU A 139 14.94 0.56 0.14
N THR A 140 13.67 0.39 -0.15
CA THR A 140 13.15 0.07 -1.49
C THR A 140 12.09 1.10 -1.88
N LEU A 141 12.18 1.61 -3.10
CA LEU A 141 11.17 2.50 -3.66
C LEU A 141 10.22 1.71 -4.57
N ARG A 142 8.95 1.63 -4.19
CA ARG A 142 7.91 1.01 -5.02
C ARG A 142 7.19 2.08 -5.81
N VAL A 143 7.58 2.20 -7.06
CA VAL A 143 7.04 3.24 -7.97
C VAL A 143 5.93 2.65 -8.81
N THR A 144 4.75 3.28 -8.80
CA THR A 144 3.63 2.79 -9.59
C THR A 144 3.72 3.26 -11.04
N LEU A 145 3.90 2.33 -11.95
CA LEU A 145 3.84 2.53 -13.40
C LEU A 145 2.87 1.49 -13.99
N GLU A 146 1.59 1.88 -14.17
CA GLU A 146 0.48 0.96 -14.45
C GLU A 146 0.64 0.14 -15.72
N SER A 147 1.28 0.70 -16.73
CA SER A 147 1.50 0.06 -18.01
C SER A 147 2.82 0.53 -18.63
N PRO A 148 3.52 -0.33 -19.39
CA PRO A 148 4.62 0.11 -20.23
C PRO A 148 4.16 0.97 -21.42
N ASP A 149 2.85 1.01 -21.70
CA ASP A 149 2.23 1.89 -22.69
C ASP A 149 1.78 3.20 -22.03
N ALA A 150 2.29 4.32 -22.56
CA ALA A 150 2.03 5.67 -22.03
C ALA A 150 0.54 6.03 -22.04
N GLN A 151 -0.19 5.68 -23.10
CA GLN A 151 -1.60 6.03 -23.24
C GLN A 151 -2.45 5.29 -22.17
N ARG A 152 -2.16 4.00 -21.96
CA ARG A 152 -2.85 3.20 -20.94
C ARG A 152 -2.54 3.70 -19.53
N HIS A 153 -1.29 4.03 -19.23
CA HIS A 153 -0.91 4.60 -17.94
C HIS A 153 -1.62 5.95 -17.72
N ASP A 154 -1.51 6.87 -18.68
CA ASP A 154 -2.07 8.21 -18.58
C ASP A 154 -3.61 8.19 -18.51
N ALA A 155 -4.26 7.23 -19.16
CA ALA A 155 -5.71 7.06 -19.09
C ALA A 155 -6.22 6.81 -17.66
N ILE A 156 -5.37 6.27 -16.77
CA ILE A 156 -5.71 5.95 -15.38
C ILE A 156 -5.22 7.04 -14.43
N ARG A 157 -3.98 7.50 -14.61
CA ARG A 157 -3.30 8.38 -13.67
C ARG A 157 -3.32 9.85 -14.06
N GLY A 158 -3.64 10.16 -15.30
CA GLY A 158 -3.68 11.50 -15.85
C GLY A 158 -2.63 11.74 -16.93
N ARG A 159 -2.95 12.64 -17.84
CA ARG A 159 -2.12 12.95 -19.01
C ARG A 159 -0.71 13.40 -18.61
N GLY A 160 0.31 12.81 -19.23
CA GLY A 160 1.72 13.16 -19.06
C GLY A 160 2.38 12.55 -17.81
N THR A 161 1.64 11.79 -17.00
CA THR A 161 2.18 11.18 -15.78
C THR A 161 3.17 10.07 -16.12
N PHE A 162 2.97 9.33 -17.21
CA PHE A 162 3.90 8.30 -17.66
C PHE A 162 5.33 8.84 -17.85
N ALA A 163 5.46 9.92 -18.61
CA ALA A 163 6.78 10.49 -18.91
C ALA A 163 7.49 10.95 -17.63
N GLN A 164 6.75 11.58 -16.70
CA GLN A 164 7.29 12.06 -15.43
C GLN A 164 7.75 10.91 -14.54
N THR A 165 6.92 9.87 -14.40
CA THR A 165 7.23 8.69 -13.58
C THR A 165 8.39 7.88 -14.18
N ALA A 166 8.39 7.65 -15.48
CA ALA A 166 9.47 6.93 -16.16
C ALA A 166 10.82 7.66 -16.03
N GLU A 167 10.82 8.98 -16.12
CA GLU A 167 12.04 9.77 -15.92
C GLU A 167 12.54 9.68 -14.46
N THR A 168 11.65 9.73 -13.50
CA THR A 168 11.99 9.53 -12.08
C THR A 168 12.60 8.15 -11.83
N ILE A 169 12.02 7.09 -12.43
CA ILE A 169 12.58 5.73 -12.32
C ILE A 169 14.00 5.68 -12.87
N ARG A 170 14.28 6.30 -14.04
CA ARG A 170 15.63 6.35 -14.62
C ARG A 170 16.63 7.05 -13.71
N GLN A 171 16.23 8.19 -13.15
CA GLN A 171 17.10 8.96 -12.24
C GLN A 171 17.41 8.18 -10.97
N LEU A 172 16.41 7.62 -10.32
CA LEU A 172 16.58 6.81 -9.10
C LEU A 172 17.44 5.55 -9.35
N ALA A 173 17.21 4.87 -10.48
CA ALA A 173 18.02 3.71 -10.87
C ALA A 173 19.47 4.12 -11.16
N GLY A 174 19.68 5.27 -11.82
CA GLY A 174 21.02 5.83 -12.06
C GLY A 174 21.78 6.19 -10.78
N MET A 175 21.05 6.44 -9.69
CA MET A 175 21.61 6.66 -8.34
C MET A 175 21.83 5.36 -7.55
N GLY A 176 21.52 4.20 -8.13
CA GLY A 176 21.70 2.89 -7.48
C GLY A 176 20.63 2.54 -6.43
N LEU A 177 19.51 3.29 -6.37
CA LEU A 177 18.42 3.01 -5.44
C LEU A 177 17.64 1.76 -5.89
N PRO A 178 17.30 0.83 -5.00
CA PRO A 178 16.46 -0.32 -5.29
C PRO A 178 15.04 0.11 -5.67
N ILE A 179 14.59 -0.31 -6.84
CA ILE A 179 13.28 0.06 -7.39
C ILE A 179 12.46 -1.18 -7.68
N VAL A 180 11.21 -1.16 -7.21
CA VAL A 180 10.17 -2.09 -7.61
C VAL A 180 9.10 -1.32 -8.37
N ILE A 181 8.87 -1.65 -9.63
CA ILE A 181 7.75 -1.11 -10.40
C ILE A 181 6.50 -1.88 -10.01
N ALA A 182 5.51 -1.18 -9.46
CA ALA A 182 4.19 -1.73 -9.20
C ALA A 182 3.25 -1.46 -10.38
N ALA A 183 2.63 -2.52 -10.90
CA ALA A 183 1.71 -2.45 -12.03
C ALA A 183 0.48 -3.32 -11.78
N GLU A 184 -0.67 -2.90 -12.29
CA GLU A 184 -1.90 -3.66 -12.16
C GLU A 184 -2.06 -4.64 -13.33
N ARG A 185 -2.10 -5.93 -13.01
CA ARG A 185 -2.14 -7.01 -14.00
C ARG A 185 -3.36 -6.95 -14.94
N PRO A 186 -4.58 -6.67 -14.49
CA PRO A 186 -5.74 -6.59 -15.39
C PRO A 186 -5.59 -5.57 -16.52
N LEU A 187 -4.75 -4.55 -16.35
CA LEU A 187 -4.46 -3.57 -17.40
C LEU A 187 -3.54 -4.08 -18.51
N LEU A 188 -3.03 -5.30 -18.33
CA LEU A 188 -2.01 -5.92 -19.18
C LEU A 188 -2.54 -7.22 -19.80
N GLU A 189 -3.87 -7.32 -19.94
CA GLU A 189 -4.58 -8.51 -20.44
C GLU A 189 -4.01 -9.05 -21.76
N GLY A 190 -4.05 -10.37 -21.90
CA GLY A 190 -3.57 -11.09 -23.08
C GLY A 190 -2.06 -11.29 -23.13
N ARG A 191 -1.31 -10.86 -22.11
CA ARG A 191 0.15 -11.05 -22.02
C ARG A 191 0.52 -12.00 -20.88
N THR A 192 1.58 -12.78 -21.12
CA THR A 192 2.22 -13.57 -20.07
C THR A 192 3.02 -12.67 -19.12
N ASP A 193 3.28 -13.13 -17.90
CA ASP A 193 4.11 -12.42 -16.93
C ASP A 193 5.51 -12.10 -17.48
N ALA A 194 6.08 -13.01 -18.27
CA ALA A 194 7.38 -12.83 -18.90
C ALA A 194 7.36 -11.68 -19.93
N GLU A 195 6.35 -11.63 -20.79
CA GLU A 195 6.19 -10.55 -21.78
C GLU A 195 5.99 -9.19 -21.10
N ILE A 196 5.19 -9.16 -20.01
CA ILE A 196 4.96 -7.95 -19.23
C ILE A 196 6.28 -7.47 -18.63
N ARG A 197 7.00 -8.34 -17.90
CA ARG A 197 8.29 -8.00 -17.28
C ARG A 197 9.32 -7.54 -18.30
N ASN A 198 9.39 -8.18 -19.46
CA ASN A 198 10.29 -7.77 -20.55
C ASN A 198 9.93 -6.39 -21.11
N SER A 199 8.64 -6.08 -21.26
CA SER A 199 8.19 -4.76 -21.71
C SER A 199 8.64 -3.64 -20.76
N TYR A 200 8.55 -3.86 -19.43
CA TYR A 200 9.06 -2.89 -18.46
C TYR A 200 10.59 -2.79 -18.47
N ARG A 201 11.30 -3.91 -18.54
CA ARG A 201 12.76 -3.90 -18.63
C ARG A 201 13.27 -3.13 -19.85
N SER A 202 12.57 -3.25 -20.98
CA SER A 202 12.93 -2.52 -22.22
C SER A 202 12.78 -1.01 -22.09
N LEU A 203 11.94 -0.50 -21.18
CA LEU A 203 11.83 0.95 -20.90
C LEU A 203 13.03 1.48 -20.11
N PHE A 204 13.74 0.62 -19.38
CA PHE A 204 14.81 0.98 -18.47
C PHE A 204 16.07 0.12 -18.73
N PRO A 205 16.69 0.24 -19.92
CA PRO A 205 17.86 -0.57 -20.29
C PRO A 205 19.01 -0.32 -19.30
N GLY A 206 19.61 -1.40 -18.79
CA GLY A 206 20.71 -1.33 -17.85
C GLY A 206 20.30 -1.02 -16.39
N ALA A 207 19.05 -0.72 -16.11
CA ALA A 207 18.57 -0.51 -14.75
C ALA A 207 18.13 -1.82 -14.09
N ALA A 208 18.55 -2.03 -12.85
CA ALA A 208 18.09 -3.15 -12.03
C ALA A 208 16.71 -2.81 -11.42
N VAL A 209 15.63 -3.02 -12.19
CA VAL A 209 14.26 -2.82 -11.72
C VAL A 209 13.54 -4.15 -11.55
N GLU A 210 12.90 -4.32 -10.41
CA GLU A 210 11.96 -5.42 -10.18
C GLU A 210 10.56 -5.02 -10.60
N ILE A 211 9.73 -5.98 -11.02
CA ILE A 211 8.33 -5.72 -11.40
C ILE A 211 7.42 -6.54 -10.49
N SER A 212 6.58 -5.85 -9.75
CA SER A 212 5.52 -6.41 -8.92
C SER A 212 4.17 -6.24 -9.62
N LEU A 213 3.54 -7.34 -10.00
CA LEU A 213 2.21 -7.33 -10.60
C LEU A 213 1.17 -7.46 -9.50
N ILE A 214 0.28 -6.47 -9.41
CA ILE A 214 -0.81 -6.44 -8.45
C ILE A 214 -2.07 -6.97 -9.14
N GLU A 215 -2.70 -7.93 -8.52
CA GLU A 215 -3.94 -8.52 -9.02
C GLU A 215 -5.15 -7.75 -8.46
N ASN A 216 -6.04 -7.34 -9.37
CA ASN A 216 -7.41 -6.96 -9.06
C ASN A 216 -7.62 -5.82 -8.03
N MET A 217 -7.09 -4.63 -8.32
CA MET A 217 -7.41 -3.39 -7.57
C MET A 217 -8.66 -2.68 -8.14
N LEU A 218 -9.29 -3.24 -9.16
CA LEU A 218 -10.47 -2.68 -9.80
C LEU A 218 -11.66 -2.68 -8.85
N GLU A 219 -12.54 -1.68 -8.98
CA GLU A 219 -13.73 -1.49 -8.17
C GLU A 219 -13.49 -1.11 -6.69
N MET A 220 -12.45 -0.32 -6.43
CA MET A 220 -12.16 0.26 -5.12
C MET A 220 -12.13 1.80 -5.19
N GLY A 221 -12.23 2.45 -4.05
CA GLY A 221 -12.01 3.88 -3.88
C GLY A 221 -12.77 4.76 -4.88
N HIS A 222 -12.07 5.50 -5.72
CA HIS A 222 -12.68 6.42 -6.71
C HIS A 222 -13.66 5.71 -7.65
N GLN A 223 -13.43 4.45 -7.98
CA GLN A 223 -14.32 3.69 -8.83
C GLN A 223 -15.65 3.39 -8.13
N LEU A 224 -15.63 3.00 -6.84
CA LEU A 224 -16.86 2.83 -6.06
C LEU A 224 -17.65 4.13 -5.97
N VAL A 225 -16.99 5.27 -5.75
CA VAL A 225 -17.64 6.59 -5.76
C VAL A 225 -18.28 6.86 -7.12
N THR A 226 -17.64 6.48 -8.21
CA THR A 226 -18.16 6.66 -9.57
C THR A 226 -19.38 5.78 -9.81
N LEU A 227 -19.32 4.50 -9.42
CA LEU A 227 -20.43 3.55 -9.54
C LEU A 227 -21.63 4.03 -8.72
N ALA A 228 -21.43 4.42 -7.45
CA ALA A 228 -22.47 4.95 -6.60
C ALA A 228 -23.18 6.18 -7.19
N ARG A 229 -22.42 7.11 -7.80
CA ARG A 229 -22.98 8.29 -8.49
C ARG A 229 -23.82 7.94 -9.72
N ARG A 230 -23.59 6.78 -10.34
CA ARG A 230 -24.38 6.27 -11.46
C ARG A 230 -25.59 5.46 -11.02
N GLY A 231 -25.83 5.31 -9.71
CA GLY A 231 -26.88 4.48 -9.16
C GLY A 231 -26.61 2.97 -9.31
N GLU A 232 -25.38 2.59 -9.62
CA GLU A 232 -24.99 1.18 -9.69
C GLU A 232 -24.83 0.61 -8.28
N PRO A 233 -25.26 -0.66 -8.03
CA PRO A 233 -25.17 -1.24 -6.71
C PRO A 233 -23.73 -1.39 -6.26
N VAL A 234 -23.41 -0.78 -5.11
CA VAL A 234 -22.10 -0.91 -4.45
C VAL A 234 -22.27 -1.76 -3.21
N HIS A 235 -21.67 -2.94 -3.22
CA HIS A 235 -21.70 -3.83 -2.06
C HIS A 235 -20.49 -3.53 -1.17
N ALA A 236 -20.76 -2.95 0.01
CA ALA A 236 -19.71 -2.66 1.01
C ALA A 236 -19.33 -3.90 1.83
N GLU A 237 -20.22 -4.90 1.91
CA GLU A 237 -20.03 -6.11 2.70
C GLU A 237 -20.10 -7.37 1.85
N VAL A 238 -19.34 -8.37 2.29
CA VAL A 238 -19.41 -9.73 1.76
C VAL A 238 -19.63 -10.71 2.91
N PHE A 239 -20.36 -11.77 2.65
CA PHE A 239 -20.52 -12.86 3.60
C PHE A 239 -19.55 -13.97 3.22
N VAL A 240 -18.44 -14.05 3.96
CA VAL A 240 -17.42 -15.08 3.82
C VAL A 240 -17.54 -16.04 5.00
N THR A 241 -17.60 -17.33 4.74
CA THR A 241 -17.61 -18.40 5.73
C THR A 241 -16.27 -19.12 5.79
N THR A 242 -16.05 -19.94 6.79
CA THR A 242 -14.86 -20.82 6.87
C THR A 242 -14.73 -21.75 5.67
N ASN A 243 -15.86 -22.16 5.08
CA ASN A 243 -15.87 -23.01 3.88
C ASN A 243 -15.32 -22.28 2.64
N CYS A 244 -15.47 -20.95 2.56
CA CYS A 244 -14.94 -20.15 1.45
C CYS A 244 -13.42 -20.27 1.35
N PHE A 245 -12.71 -20.38 2.44
CA PHE A 245 -11.24 -20.55 2.43
C PHE A 245 -10.82 -21.85 1.76
N ALA A 246 -11.54 -22.95 2.05
CA ALA A 246 -11.28 -24.23 1.40
C ALA A 246 -11.66 -24.23 -0.09
N ILE A 247 -12.84 -23.70 -0.44
CA ILE A 247 -13.33 -23.61 -1.82
C ILE A 247 -12.38 -22.78 -2.71
N LEU A 248 -11.88 -21.66 -2.17
CA LEU A 248 -10.97 -20.76 -2.89
C LEU A 248 -9.50 -21.19 -2.78
N SER A 249 -9.20 -22.29 -2.10
CA SER A 249 -7.82 -22.75 -1.84
C SER A 249 -6.92 -21.64 -1.23
N LYS A 250 -7.50 -20.86 -0.32
CA LYS A 250 -6.86 -19.73 0.35
C LYS A 250 -6.92 -19.91 1.87
N PRO A 251 -5.94 -20.57 2.47
CA PRO A 251 -5.88 -20.70 3.93
C PRO A 251 -5.76 -19.32 4.60
N ALA A 252 -6.36 -19.18 5.77
CA ALA A 252 -6.43 -17.92 6.51
C ALA A 252 -5.04 -17.30 6.76
N GLU A 253 -4.03 -18.15 6.92
CA GLU A 253 -2.63 -17.78 7.18
C GLU A 253 -1.97 -17.06 6.00
N GLN A 254 -2.53 -17.16 4.79
CA GLN A 254 -2.06 -16.45 3.60
C GLN A 254 -2.67 -15.05 3.45
N LEU A 255 -3.69 -14.71 4.24
CA LEU A 255 -4.33 -13.40 4.16
C LEU A 255 -3.49 -12.35 4.91
N MET A 256 -3.42 -11.14 4.36
CA MET A 256 -2.62 -10.05 4.92
C MET A 256 -2.91 -9.80 6.40
N CYS A 257 -4.18 -9.85 6.81
CA CYS A 257 -4.57 -9.60 8.20
C CYS A 257 -4.06 -10.66 9.20
N HIS A 258 -3.49 -11.77 8.73
CA HIS A 258 -2.79 -12.73 9.58
C HIS A 258 -1.45 -12.20 10.08
N PHE A 259 -0.68 -11.53 9.22
CA PHE A 259 0.70 -11.14 9.47
C PHE A 259 0.96 -9.63 9.39
N SER A 260 -0.01 -8.81 9.01
CA SER A 260 0.16 -7.37 8.86
C SER A 260 -0.86 -6.56 9.66
N ARG A 261 -0.51 -5.29 9.94
CA ARG A 261 -1.42 -4.25 10.42
C ARG A 261 -1.15 -2.95 9.68
N SER A 262 -2.18 -2.10 9.63
CA SER A 262 -2.07 -0.75 9.09
C SER A 262 -2.39 0.27 10.16
N ILE A 263 -1.61 1.34 10.24
CA ILE A 263 -1.87 2.50 11.09
C ILE A 263 -2.32 3.68 10.23
N GLN A 264 -3.37 4.37 10.65
CA GLN A 264 -4.00 5.49 9.96
C GLN A 264 -4.34 6.57 10.98
N LYS A 265 -4.31 7.85 10.57
CA LYS A 265 -4.77 8.96 11.39
C LYS A 265 -6.13 9.44 10.92
N ILE A 266 -7.12 9.42 11.84
CA ILE A 266 -8.51 9.76 11.59
C ILE A 266 -9.00 10.58 12.77
N ASP A 267 -9.58 11.75 12.50
CA ASP A 267 -10.09 12.68 13.53
C ASP A 267 -9.05 13.00 14.61
N GLY A 268 -7.81 13.22 14.21
CA GLY A 268 -6.70 13.56 15.09
C GLY A 268 -6.05 12.38 15.84
N GLU A 269 -6.59 11.16 15.72
CA GLU A 269 -6.13 9.98 16.46
C GLU A 269 -5.52 8.91 15.55
N LEU A 270 -4.46 8.24 16.03
CA LEU A 270 -3.89 7.08 15.37
C LEU A 270 -4.68 5.82 15.70
N ARG A 271 -5.07 5.10 14.66
CA ARG A 271 -5.90 3.89 14.74
C ARG A 271 -5.34 2.77 13.90
N TYR A 272 -5.43 1.55 14.41
CA TYR A 272 -4.98 0.35 13.71
C TYR A 272 -6.11 -0.33 12.96
N TYR A 273 -5.77 -0.84 11.77
CA TYR A 273 -6.65 -1.60 10.87
C TYR A 273 -5.99 -2.91 10.46
N PRO A 274 -6.77 -3.91 9.99
CA PRO A 274 -6.24 -5.23 9.62
C PRO A 274 -5.18 -5.20 8.51
N CYS A 275 -5.32 -4.27 7.57
CA CYS A 275 -4.46 -4.17 6.40
C CYS A 275 -4.63 -2.80 5.70
N PRO A 276 -3.73 -2.40 4.79
CA PRO A 276 -3.79 -1.10 4.12
C PRO A 276 -4.97 -0.94 3.16
N VAL A 277 -5.59 -2.01 2.68
CA VAL A 277 -6.73 -1.93 1.74
C VAL A 277 -8.09 -1.74 2.43
N ILE A 278 -8.13 -1.74 3.76
CA ILE A 278 -9.28 -1.30 4.55
C ILE A 278 -8.91 0.03 5.18
N CYS A 279 -9.48 1.11 4.64
CA CYS A 279 -9.23 2.47 5.10
C CYS A 279 -10.48 3.03 5.75
N ASP A 280 -10.32 3.66 6.92
CA ASP A 280 -11.34 4.47 7.60
C ASP A 280 -12.73 3.82 7.77
N ASP A 281 -12.85 2.52 7.71
CA ASP A 281 -14.10 1.83 8.03
C ASP A 281 -14.12 1.46 9.53
N PRO A 282 -14.92 2.16 10.36
CA PRO A 282 -14.90 1.99 11.82
C PRO A 282 -15.26 0.57 12.28
N ARG A 283 -15.91 -0.23 11.43
CA ARG A 283 -16.25 -1.63 11.73
C ARG A 283 -15.02 -2.54 11.82
N PHE A 284 -13.90 -2.10 11.23
CA PHE A 284 -12.65 -2.85 11.16
C PHE A 284 -11.53 -2.22 11.99
N GLU A 285 -11.83 -1.18 12.75
CA GLU A 285 -10.87 -0.58 13.68
C GLU A 285 -10.46 -1.57 14.77
N LEU A 286 -9.18 -1.64 15.04
CA LEU A 286 -8.58 -2.60 15.96
C LEU A 286 -8.00 -1.97 17.24
N GLY A 287 -8.22 -0.67 17.46
CA GLY A 287 -7.73 0.08 18.61
C GLY A 287 -6.63 1.07 18.28
N GLY A 288 -6.10 1.75 19.31
CA GLY A 288 -5.09 2.81 19.20
C GLY A 288 -3.66 2.33 19.35
N THR A 289 -3.44 1.08 19.77
CA THR A 289 -2.10 0.52 19.97
C THR A 289 -1.86 -0.72 19.11
N LEU A 290 -0.59 -1.02 18.85
CA LEU A 290 -0.21 -2.22 18.11
C LEU A 290 -0.66 -3.49 18.86
N GLU A 291 -0.54 -3.50 20.19
CA GLU A 291 -0.93 -4.63 21.03
C GLU A 291 -2.44 -4.90 20.94
N GLU A 292 -3.29 -3.89 21.08
CA GLU A 292 -4.74 -4.01 20.92
C GLU A 292 -5.13 -4.55 19.54
N SER A 293 -4.37 -4.20 18.52
CA SER A 293 -4.62 -4.61 17.14
C SER A 293 -4.39 -6.11 16.90
N LEU A 294 -3.63 -6.80 17.76
CA LEU A 294 -3.28 -8.22 17.62
C LEU A 294 -4.41 -9.14 18.05
N ARG A 295 -5.59 -8.87 17.56
CA ARG A 295 -6.81 -9.65 17.77
C ARG A 295 -7.34 -10.25 16.46
N ARG A 296 -8.30 -11.16 16.59
CA ARG A 296 -8.98 -11.83 15.48
C ARG A 296 -9.68 -10.81 14.57
N VAL A 297 -9.57 -11.03 13.27
CA VAL A 297 -10.21 -10.22 12.21
C VAL A 297 -11.27 -11.05 11.51
N TYR A 298 -12.49 -10.55 11.42
CA TYR A 298 -13.55 -11.17 10.62
C TYR A 298 -13.52 -10.68 9.18
N ILE A 299 -13.66 -11.60 8.25
CA ILE A 299 -13.62 -11.32 6.82
C ILE A 299 -15.02 -10.92 6.36
N ALA A 300 -15.26 -9.63 6.29
CA ALA A 300 -16.58 -9.07 5.96
C ALA A 300 -16.52 -7.87 5.01
N HIS A 301 -15.38 -7.23 4.84
CA HIS A 301 -15.24 -6.12 3.91
C HIS A 301 -15.12 -6.63 2.46
N LYS A 302 -15.71 -5.90 1.49
CA LYS A 302 -15.64 -6.23 0.06
C LYS A 302 -14.18 -6.49 -0.39
N ASN A 303 -13.26 -5.63 0.04
CA ASN A 303 -11.84 -5.76 -0.32
C ASN A 303 -11.19 -7.06 0.20
N CYS A 304 -11.70 -7.66 1.28
CA CYS A 304 -11.23 -8.97 1.74
C CYS A 304 -11.50 -10.04 0.69
N TYR A 305 -12.69 -9.99 0.05
CA TYR A 305 -13.06 -10.94 -0.98
C TYR A 305 -12.34 -10.65 -2.30
N ASP A 306 -12.48 -9.44 -2.82
CA ASP A 306 -12.00 -9.09 -4.16
C ASP A 306 -10.48 -9.12 -4.25
N TYR A 307 -9.79 -8.60 -3.24
CA TYR A 307 -8.34 -8.50 -3.24
C TYR A 307 -7.65 -9.74 -2.66
N CYS A 308 -8.03 -10.18 -1.46
CA CYS A 308 -7.32 -11.24 -0.79
C CYS A 308 -7.81 -12.65 -1.14
N LEU A 309 -9.12 -12.88 -1.22
CA LEU A 309 -9.67 -14.23 -1.46
C LEU A 309 -9.72 -14.55 -2.95
N LYS A 310 -10.31 -13.69 -3.77
CA LYS A 310 -10.45 -13.90 -5.21
C LYS A 310 -9.15 -13.56 -5.96
N GLY A 311 -8.47 -12.52 -5.57
CA GLY A 311 -7.19 -12.10 -6.13
C GLY A 311 -5.98 -12.80 -5.46
N ARG A 312 -4.78 -12.41 -5.87
CA ARG A 312 -3.51 -12.85 -5.27
C ARG A 312 -2.98 -11.82 -4.26
N GLY A 313 -3.86 -11.12 -3.56
CA GLY A 313 -3.54 -9.97 -2.70
C GLY A 313 -2.56 -10.24 -1.55
N ALA A 314 -2.33 -11.50 -1.20
CA ALA A 314 -1.24 -11.88 -0.29
C ALA A 314 0.16 -11.57 -0.86
N THR A 315 0.25 -11.22 -2.14
CA THR A 315 1.50 -10.98 -2.88
C THR A 315 1.94 -9.52 -2.93
N CYS A 316 1.52 -8.68 -2.00
CA CYS A 316 2.25 -7.43 -1.76
C CYS A 316 3.71 -7.67 -1.34
N ARG A 317 4.04 -8.88 -0.91
CA ARG A 317 5.42 -9.36 -0.86
C ARG A 317 5.88 -9.61 -2.29
N THR A 318 6.95 -8.93 -2.71
CA THR A 318 7.77 -9.39 -3.83
C THR A 318 8.06 -10.86 -3.57
N GLN A 319 7.45 -11.76 -4.33
CA GLN A 319 7.97 -13.10 -4.43
C GLN A 319 9.28 -12.95 -5.19
N ALA A 320 10.38 -12.93 -4.45
CA ALA A 320 11.65 -13.30 -5.01
C ALA A 320 11.48 -14.76 -5.51
N LEU A 321 11.38 -14.93 -6.79
CA LEU A 321 11.55 -16.19 -7.48
C LEU A 321 13.03 -16.38 -7.74
#